data_c7a539c91e6d533ac0be26f3b2ffc985
#
_entry.id   c7a539c91e6d533ac0be26f3b2ffc985
#
_cell.length_a   1.000
_cell.length_b   1.000
_cell.length_c   1.000
_cell.angle_alpha   90.00
_cell.angle_beta   90.00
_cell.angle_gamma   90.00
#
_symmetry.space_group_name_H-M   'P 1'
#
loop_
_entity.id
_entity.type
_entity.pdbx_description
1 polymer ?
#
loop_
_entity_poly.entity_id
_entity_poly.type
_entity_poly.pdbx_seq_one_letter_code
_entity_poly.pdbx_strand_id
1 'polypeptide(L)'
;NSKVKIMSLEKTACFGTCPVYHIEIYNNGFATYNGKKFVTIKGLHNLEISKNDISKILKKAKEIDFQNLKNEYTENITDLPTTYIMVKNKKIKDYFGAPKKLKELEKMIEDVILNKLEITSF
;
A
#
# COMPACT_ATOMS: atom_id res chain seq x y z
N ASN A 1 -22.02 -2.13 -12.53
CA ASN A 1 -20.69 -2.23 -12.85
C ASN A 1 -19.82 -1.14 -12.27
N SER A 2 -20.02 -0.89 -11.01
CA SER A 2 -19.35 0.18 -10.34
C SER A 2 -17.94 -0.27 -9.90
N LYS A 3 -17.00 0.65 -10.05
CA LYS A 3 -15.64 0.49 -9.63
C LYS A 3 -15.57 0.86 -8.16
N VAL A 4 -15.17 -0.09 -7.32
CA VAL A 4 -15.06 0.12 -5.88
C VAL A 4 -13.60 -0.05 -5.45
N LYS A 5 -13.08 0.94 -4.74
CA LYS A 5 -11.71 0.87 -4.21
C LYS A 5 -11.68 -0.16 -3.09
N ILE A 6 -10.85 -1.19 -3.24
CA ILE A 6 -10.77 -2.29 -2.28
C ILE A 6 -9.46 -2.29 -1.50
N MET A 7 -8.43 -1.63 -2.00
CA MET A 7 -7.14 -1.54 -1.32
C MET A 7 -6.49 -0.22 -1.63
N SER A 8 -5.68 0.29 -0.69
CA SER A 8 -4.82 1.43 -0.97
C SER A 8 -3.57 1.32 -0.10
N LEU A 9 -2.51 1.95 -0.59
CA LEU A 9 -1.24 2.02 0.14
C LEU A 9 -0.66 3.40 -0.12
N GLU A 10 -0.35 4.11 0.95
CA GLU A 10 0.22 5.44 0.84
C GLU A 10 1.45 5.56 1.73
N LYS A 11 2.53 6.09 1.17
CA LYS A 11 3.74 6.40 1.91
C LYS A 11 3.91 7.89 2.01
N THR A 12 4.17 8.40 3.20
CA THR A 12 4.34 9.82 3.44
C THR A 12 5.81 10.18 3.59
N ALA A 13 6.07 11.49 3.63
CA ALA A 13 7.43 11.99 3.76
C ALA A 13 8.05 11.65 5.10
N CYS A 14 9.37 11.58 5.11
CA CYS A 14 10.16 11.46 6.34
C CYS A 14 11.13 12.65 6.38
N PHE A 15 11.96 12.69 7.38
CA PHE A 15 13.03 13.68 7.43
C PHE A 15 14.19 13.17 6.57
N GLY A 16 14.11 13.40 5.26
CA GLY A 16 15.13 12.91 4.31
C GLY A 16 14.48 12.60 2.97
N THR A 17 14.98 11.56 2.31
CA THR A 17 14.59 11.22 0.94
C THR A 17 13.74 9.97 0.84
N CYS A 18 12.81 9.79 1.76
CA CYS A 18 11.89 8.65 1.70
C CYS A 18 10.93 8.77 0.52
N PRO A 19 10.67 7.68 -0.19
CA PRO A 19 9.71 7.72 -1.30
C PRO A 19 8.31 8.11 -0.83
N VAL A 20 7.68 9.02 -1.56
CA VAL A 20 6.32 9.47 -1.28
C VAL A 20 5.44 9.10 -2.47
N TYR A 21 4.44 8.26 -2.24
CA TYR A 21 3.54 7.82 -3.31
C TYR A 21 2.21 7.35 -2.75
N HIS A 22 1.24 7.23 -3.66
CA HIS A 22 -0.11 6.78 -3.31
C HIS A 22 -0.58 5.75 -4.33
N ILE A 23 -1.05 4.61 -3.84
CA ILE A 23 -1.54 3.51 -4.66
C ILE A 23 -3.01 3.24 -4.30
N GLU A 24 -3.85 3.07 -5.33
CA GLU A 24 -5.23 2.64 -5.16
C GLU A 24 -5.51 1.47 -6.08
N ILE A 25 -6.18 0.44 -5.56
CA ILE A 25 -6.55 -0.74 -6.34
C ILE A 25 -8.07 -0.94 -6.21
N TYR A 26 -8.71 -1.14 -7.35
CA TYR A 26 -10.16 -1.28 -7.43
C TYR A 26 -10.56 -2.72 -7.72
N ASN A 27 -11.81 -3.06 -7.41
CA ASN A 27 -12.31 -4.43 -7.52
C ASN A 27 -12.31 -4.98 -8.95
N ASN A 28 -12.31 -4.11 -9.95
CA ASN A 28 -12.30 -4.51 -11.36
C ASN A 28 -10.89 -4.65 -11.94
N GLY A 29 -9.85 -4.52 -11.10
CA GLY A 29 -8.47 -4.62 -11.54
C GLY A 29 -7.83 -3.29 -11.90
N PHE A 30 -8.61 -2.24 -12.04
CA PHE A 30 -8.07 -0.92 -12.29
C PHE A 30 -7.26 -0.48 -11.06
N ALA A 31 -6.10 0.13 -11.30
CA ALA A 31 -5.29 0.64 -10.22
C ALA A 31 -4.60 1.93 -10.65
N THR A 32 -4.25 2.75 -9.68
CA THR A 32 -3.49 3.96 -9.93
C THR A 32 -2.26 3.97 -9.03
N TYR A 33 -1.17 4.49 -9.59
CA TYR A 33 0.04 4.79 -8.86
C TYR A 33 0.33 6.27 -9.07
N ASN A 34 0.54 7.00 -7.99
CA ASN A 34 0.90 8.42 -8.08
C ASN A 34 2.20 8.64 -7.32
N GLY A 35 3.30 8.79 -8.06
CA GLY A 35 4.62 9.05 -7.47
C GLY A 35 4.81 10.53 -7.25
N LYS A 36 5.11 10.93 -6.03
CA LYS A 36 5.15 12.35 -5.67
C LYS A 36 6.56 12.88 -5.45
N LYS A 37 7.37 12.22 -4.62
CA LYS A 37 8.73 12.69 -4.29
C LYS A 37 9.66 11.51 -4.08
N PHE A 38 10.91 11.69 -4.50
CA PHE A 38 11.99 10.73 -4.26
C PHE A 38 11.63 9.32 -4.76
N VAL A 39 10.97 9.26 -5.91
CA VAL A 39 10.56 8.01 -6.53
C VAL A 39 11.17 7.92 -7.93
N THR A 40 11.35 6.69 -8.41
CA THR A 40 11.89 6.43 -9.74
C THR A 40 10.92 6.94 -10.82
N ILE A 41 9.62 6.70 -10.62
CA ILE A 41 8.60 7.12 -11.59
C ILE A 41 7.67 8.11 -10.91
N LYS A 42 7.61 9.33 -11.44
CA LYS A 42 6.74 10.38 -10.90
C LYS A 42 5.45 10.49 -11.70
N GLY A 43 4.43 11.05 -11.05
CA GLY A 43 3.16 11.34 -11.68
C GLY A 43 2.16 10.22 -11.55
N LEU A 44 0.99 10.45 -12.12
CA LEU A 44 -0.12 9.52 -12.05
C LEU A 44 -0.06 8.53 -13.19
N HIS A 45 -0.11 7.24 -12.87
CA HIS A 45 -0.09 6.16 -13.84
C HIS A 45 -1.26 5.23 -13.58
N ASN A 46 -1.99 4.91 -14.65
CA ASN A 46 -3.08 3.94 -14.59
C ASN A 46 -2.52 2.56 -14.90
N LEU A 47 -2.91 1.59 -14.08
CA LEU A 47 -2.40 0.23 -14.18
C LEU A 47 -3.55 -0.75 -14.19
N GLU A 48 -3.28 -1.96 -14.63
CA GLU A 48 -4.25 -3.05 -14.58
C GLU A 48 -3.64 -4.21 -13.80
N ILE A 49 -4.31 -4.60 -12.72
CA ILE A 49 -3.85 -5.66 -11.84
C ILE A 49 -4.68 -6.91 -12.10
N SER A 50 -4.01 -8.05 -12.20
CA SER A 50 -4.70 -9.31 -12.48
C SER A 50 -5.58 -9.72 -11.30
N LYS A 51 -6.65 -10.44 -11.60
CA LYS A 51 -7.52 -10.98 -10.56
C LYS A 51 -6.75 -11.90 -9.62
N ASN A 52 -5.78 -12.63 -10.17
CA ASN A 52 -4.95 -13.53 -9.38
C ASN A 52 -4.14 -12.77 -8.33
N ASP A 53 -3.53 -11.65 -8.72
CA ASP A 53 -2.75 -10.83 -7.79
C ASP A 53 -3.64 -10.22 -6.72
N ILE A 54 -4.81 -9.73 -7.10
CA ILE A 54 -5.77 -9.19 -6.14
C ILE A 54 -6.19 -10.27 -5.15
N SER A 55 -6.49 -11.46 -5.64
CA SER A 55 -6.90 -12.58 -4.79
C SER A 55 -5.80 -12.96 -3.80
N LYS A 56 -4.55 -12.97 -4.23
CA LYS A 56 -3.42 -13.29 -3.34
C LYS A 56 -3.30 -12.28 -2.22
N ILE A 57 -3.45 -11.00 -2.52
CA ILE A 57 -3.35 -9.94 -1.51
C ILE A 57 -4.52 -10.07 -0.52
N LEU A 58 -5.74 -10.27 -1.03
CA LEU A 58 -6.91 -10.42 -0.17
C LEU A 58 -6.81 -11.65 0.72
N LYS A 59 -6.25 -12.74 0.17
CA LYS A 59 -6.03 -13.95 0.95
C LYS A 59 -5.04 -13.69 2.09
N LYS A 60 -3.95 -13.00 1.81
CA LYS A 60 -2.96 -12.66 2.82
C LYS A 60 -3.59 -11.77 3.90
N ALA A 61 -4.39 -10.79 3.50
CA ALA A 61 -5.07 -9.92 4.45
C ALA A 61 -5.96 -10.73 5.39
N LYS A 62 -6.65 -11.73 4.86
CA LYS A 62 -7.49 -12.59 5.67
C LYS A 62 -6.65 -13.47 6.61
N GLU A 63 -5.54 -14.01 6.11
CA GLU A 63 -4.65 -14.86 6.91
C GLU A 63 -4.08 -14.12 8.11
N ILE A 64 -3.74 -12.85 7.95
CA ILE A 64 -3.19 -12.05 9.05
C ILE A 64 -4.27 -11.43 9.93
N ASP A 65 -5.55 -11.71 9.63
CA ASP A 65 -6.69 -11.16 10.37
C ASP A 65 -6.67 -9.62 10.36
N PHE A 66 -6.46 -9.05 9.17
CA PHE A 66 -6.30 -7.62 8.98
C PHE A 66 -7.41 -6.80 9.64
N GLN A 67 -8.66 -7.27 9.54
CA GLN A 67 -9.80 -6.52 10.03
C GLN A 67 -9.80 -6.36 11.55
N ASN A 68 -9.08 -7.22 12.25
CA ASN A 68 -8.99 -7.20 13.71
C ASN A 68 -7.68 -6.62 14.23
N LEU A 69 -6.80 -6.17 13.35
CA LEU A 69 -5.59 -5.47 13.78
C LEU A 69 -5.95 -4.09 14.30
N LYS A 70 -5.03 -3.47 15.03
CA LYS A 70 -5.24 -2.10 15.52
C LYS A 70 -5.38 -1.14 14.36
N ASN A 71 -6.10 -0.04 14.58
CA ASN A 71 -6.22 1.01 13.57
C ASN A 71 -4.95 1.83 13.45
N GLU A 72 -4.07 1.75 14.43
CA GLU A 72 -2.89 2.60 14.47
C GLU A 72 -1.78 1.93 15.25
N TYR A 73 -0.56 1.96 14.69
CA TYR A 73 0.66 1.52 15.36
C TYR A 73 1.61 2.72 15.37
N THR A 74 1.85 3.28 16.57
CA THR A 74 2.64 4.50 16.67
C THR A 74 3.37 4.54 18.02
N GLU A 75 4.47 5.29 18.04
CA GLU A 75 5.26 5.57 19.23
C GLU A 75 5.63 7.04 19.21
N ASN A 76 6.10 7.54 20.33
CA ASN A 76 6.51 8.94 20.42
C ASN A 76 7.90 9.14 19.80
N ILE A 77 7.97 8.90 18.49
CA ILE A 77 9.17 9.03 17.68
C ILE A 77 8.82 9.98 16.53
N THR A 78 9.76 10.87 16.15
CA THR A 78 9.53 11.84 15.08
C THR A 78 10.34 11.48 13.84
N ASP A 79 9.98 12.12 12.72
CA ASP A 79 10.75 12.12 11.47
C ASP A 79 10.78 10.78 10.72
N LEU A 80 9.87 9.86 11.02
CA LEU A 80 9.73 8.62 10.30
C LEU A 80 8.61 8.74 9.26
N PRO A 81 8.69 7.96 8.17
CA PRO A 81 7.57 7.93 7.22
C PRO A 81 6.42 7.13 7.80
N THR A 82 5.21 7.47 7.39
CA THR A 82 4.02 6.72 7.76
C THR A 82 3.53 5.95 6.56
N THR A 83 3.10 4.71 6.76
CA THR A 83 2.40 3.94 5.76
C THR A 83 0.94 3.84 6.16
N TYR A 84 0.05 4.27 5.27
CA TYR A 84 -1.39 4.07 5.44
C TYR A 84 -1.80 2.93 4.52
N ILE A 85 -2.35 1.88 5.10
CA ILE A 85 -2.81 0.73 4.32
C ILE A 85 -4.30 0.52 4.57
N MET A 86 -5.06 0.36 3.48
CA MET A 86 -6.49 0.10 3.56
C MET A 86 -6.81 -1.19 2.80
N VAL A 87 -7.59 -2.05 3.44
CA VAL A 87 -8.17 -3.21 2.78
C VAL A 87 -9.66 -3.21 3.11
N LYS A 88 -10.48 -3.19 2.07
CA LYS A 88 -11.92 -3.02 2.18
C LYS A 88 -12.22 -1.72 2.92
N ASN A 89 -12.89 -1.76 4.05
CA ASN A 89 -13.26 -0.54 4.76
C ASN A 89 -12.36 -0.22 5.95
N LYS A 90 -11.30 -1.01 6.14
CA LYS A 90 -10.40 -0.81 7.28
C LYS A 90 -9.10 -0.15 6.84
N LYS A 91 -8.76 0.95 7.48
CA LYS A 91 -7.51 1.67 7.24
C LYS A 91 -6.64 1.60 8.49
N ILE A 92 -5.37 1.28 8.31
CA ILE A 92 -4.40 1.20 9.39
C ILE A 92 -3.30 2.22 9.16
N LYS A 93 -2.99 2.97 10.21
CA LYS A 93 -1.82 3.86 10.22
C LYS A 93 -0.64 3.07 10.78
N ASP A 94 0.34 2.82 9.94
CA ASP A 94 1.55 2.08 10.32
C ASP A 94 2.70 3.06 10.39
N TYR A 95 3.00 3.51 11.59
CA TYR A 95 4.09 4.45 11.82
C TYR A 95 5.27 3.74 12.48
N PHE A 96 5.02 3.00 13.54
CA PHE A 96 6.10 2.31 14.26
C PHE A 96 5.52 1.16 15.08
N GLY A 97 6.24 0.03 15.08
CA GLY A 97 5.88 -1.10 15.93
C GLY A 97 4.79 -2.01 15.40
N ALA A 98 4.46 -1.89 14.13
CA ALA A 98 3.46 -2.78 13.54
C ALA A 98 4.00 -4.22 13.48
N PRO A 99 3.10 -5.22 13.53
CA PRO A 99 3.55 -6.61 13.45
C PRO A 99 4.15 -6.94 12.10
N LYS A 100 5.07 -7.89 12.09
CA LYS A 100 5.75 -8.31 10.86
C LYS A 100 4.76 -8.73 9.78
N LYS A 101 3.67 -9.40 10.17
CA LYS A 101 2.66 -9.87 9.20
C LYS A 101 2.01 -8.72 8.44
N LEU A 102 1.84 -7.56 9.10
CA LEU A 102 1.32 -6.38 8.42
C LEU A 102 2.33 -5.84 7.41
N LYS A 103 3.60 -5.80 7.79
CA LYS A 103 4.67 -5.38 6.88
C LYS A 103 4.76 -6.28 5.65
N GLU A 104 4.52 -7.58 5.83
CA GLU A 104 4.51 -8.52 4.72
C GLU A 104 3.38 -8.22 3.74
N LEU A 105 2.20 -7.88 4.26
CA LEU A 105 1.07 -7.51 3.41
C LEU A 105 1.38 -6.23 2.61
N GLU A 106 1.94 -5.22 3.28
CA GLU A 106 2.35 -3.99 2.61
C GLU A 106 3.31 -4.28 1.47
N LYS A 107 4.29 -5.16 1.72
CA LYS A 107 5.27 -5.52 0.71
C LYS A 107 4.64 -6.25 -0.47
N MET A 108 3.65 -7.09 -0.24
CA MET A 108 2.95 -7.76 -1.34
C MET A 108 2.30 -6.76 -2.28
N ILE A 109 1.66 -5.73 -1.73
CA ILE A 109 1.03 -4.69 -2.55
C ILE A 109 2.10 -3.92 -3.32
N GLU A 110 3.19 -3.56 -2.64
CA GLU A 110 4.29 -2.85 -3.28
C GLU A 110 4.87 -3.65 -4.45
N ASP A 111 5.11 -4.95 -4.23
CA ASP A 111 5.72 -5.80 -5.26
C ASP A 111 4.84 -5.92 -6.50
N VAL A 112 3.53 -6.01 -6.33
CA VAL A 112 2.60 -6.07 -7.46
C VAL A 112 2.70 -4.79 -8.29
N ILE A 113 2.74 -3.64 -7.64
CA ILE A 113 2.82 -2.35 -8.33
C ILE A 113 4.20 -2.16 -8.99
N LEU A 114 5.27 -2.49 -8.27
CA LEU A 114 6.63 -2.40 -8.84
C LEU A 114 6.74 -3.24 -10.11
N ASN A 115 6.17 -4.44 -10.08
CA ASN A 115 6.18 -5.34 -11.21
C ASN A 115 5.46 -4.73 -12.42
N LYS A 116 4.31 -4.10 -12.18
CA LYS A 116 3.55 -3.45 -13.26
C LYS A 116 4.27 -2.22 -13.79
N LEU A 117 4.99 -1.50 -12.96
CA LEU A 117 5.78 -0.34 -13.37
C LEU A 117 7.11 -0.74 -14.02
N GLU A 118 7.47 -2.02 -13.92
CA GLU A 118 8.72 -2.57 -14.46
C GLU A 118 9.95 -1.91 -13.85
N ILE A 119 9.90 -1.67 -12.53
CA ILE A 119 11.03 -1.14 -11.77
C ILE A 119 11.24 -2.00 -10.53
N THR A 120 12.43 -1.88 -9.91
CA THR A 120 12.78 -2.71 -8.75
C THR A 120 12.60 -1.99 -7.41
N SER A 121 12.43 -0.68 -7.45
CA SER A 121 12.19 0.09 -6.23
C SER A 121 11.48 1.39 -6.59
N PHE A 122 10.67 1.86 -5.66
CA PHE A 122 10.04 3.15 -5.83
C PHE A 122 11.08 4.25 -5.70
#